data_20ab535ca5fcb7351b58b64aed8eb03f
#
_entry.id   20ab535ca5fcb7351b58b64aed8eb03f
#
_cell.length_a   1.000
_cell.length_b   1.000
_cell.length_c   1.000
_cell.angle_alpha   90.00
_cell.angle_beta   90.00
_cell.angle_gamma   90.00
#
_symmetry.space_group_name_H-M   'P 1'
#
loop_
_entity.id
_entity.type
_entity.pdbx_description
1 polymer ?
#
loop_
_entity_poly.entity_id
_entity_poly.type
_entity_poly.pdbx_seq_one_letter_code
_entity_poly.pdbx_strand_id
1 'polypeptide(L)'
;MPLTAAVRATGVARATAVVALLALGACSAGGTTPSGTTVPEGATTPSATTSPTSSRDARPQLGLTPDPACRETARAMTPQQRAGQLLMPAIYPGGAHDALVTDHHVGGVFLLGGWVGRENVRGTTTRLQGLAGPGSTGGARLLVAADQEGGQVQQLTGDGFSSVPPATAQARMTPRALEAAATGWGKELSAAGVNVDLAPTVDTVPAGTAARNAPIGALDRHYGSTPAAVSRSGDAVVRGLRAAQVEPTLKHFPGIGRITGNTDATASGTTDTTMTRRDPHLRPFVSGVRNGAGMIMVGSAFYPRIDRQHRAVFSRRIITDVLRRDLGYTGVVVTDDVGVARSVAAVPPAERAARHVAAGGDITLTADPALVGPMLTGITTRAAKDRRFATQVLDSTTRVLTLKQRMGLITCGSVGATSFTAPS
;
A
#
# COMPACT_ATOMS: atom_id res chain seq x y z
N MET A 1 -31.09 -8.97 30.50
CA MET A 1 -31.96 -7.78 30.45
C MET A 1 -31.45 -6.88 29.36
N PRO A 2 -32.21 -6.62 28.28
CA PRO A 2 -31.77 -5.74 27.19
C PRO A 2 -32.30 -4.32 27.42
N LEU A 3 -31.46 -3.31 27.22
CA LEU A 3 -31.88 -1.90 27.14
C LEU A 3 -31.94 -1.51 25.66
N THR A 4 -33.16 -1.36 25.20
CA THR A 4 -33.56 -0.71 23.96
C THR A 4 -33.49 0.81 24.12
N ALA A 5 -32.81 1.52 23.24
CA ALA A 5 -32.93 2.98 23.09
C ALA A 5 -33.42 3.30 21.67
N ALA A 6 -34.59 3.88 21.62
CA ALA A 6 -35.28 4.33 20.43
C ALA A 6 -34.71 5.66 19.93
N VAL A 7 -34.42 5.75 18.63
CA VAL A 7 -34.10 7.01 17.93
C VAL A 7 -35.35 7.49 17.21
N ARG A 8 -35.78 8.70 17.58
CA ARG A 8 -36.88 9.44 16.93
C ARG A 8 -36.40 10.08 15.63
N ALA A 9 -37.20 9.90 14.59
CA ALA A 9 -37.08 10.59 13.32
C ALA A 9 -37.80 11.95 13.39
N THR A 10 -37.21 13.01 12.88
CA THR A 10 -37.86 14.27 12.51
C THR A 10 -37.35 14.73 11.16
N GLY A 11 -38.12 14.69 10.15
CA GLY A 11 -38.82 15.86 9.57
C GLY A 11 -38.06 16.46 8.39
N VAL A 12 -38.58 16.19 7.22
CA VAL A 12 -38.24 16.64 5.84
C VAL A 12 -38.54 18.13 5.67
N ALA A 13 -37.66 18.87 4.99
CA ALA A 13 -38.05 20.07 4.25
C ALA A 13 -37.44 20.03 2.85
N ARG A 14 -38.30 19.98 1.85
CA ARG A 14 -38.02 20.16 0.40
C ARG A 14 -37.87 21.66 0.11
N ALA A 15 -36.91 22.03 -0.67
CA ALA A 15 -36.93 23.29 -1.44
C ALA A 15 -36.54 23.01 -2.87
N THR A 16 -37.41 23.42 -3.74
CA THR A 16 -37.45 23.26 -5.19
C THR A 16 -36.81 24.48 -5.88
N ALA A 17 -36.22 24.21 -7.04
CA ALA A 17 -36.17 24.99 -8.29
C ALA A 17 -35.13 26.13 -8.38
N VAL A 18 -34.52 26.36 -9.45
CA VAL A 18 -34.95 26.95 -10.71
C VAL A 18 -33.80 26.88 -11.72
N VAL A 19 -34.13 26.47 -12.91
CA VAL A 19 -33.33 26.43 -14.14
C VAL A 19 -33.26 27.84 -14.73
N ALA A 20 -32.08 28.26 -15.19
CA ALA A 20 -31.98 29.30 -16.20
C ALA A 20 -30.93 28.90 -17.26
N LEU A 21 -31.42 28.61 -18.45
CA LEU A 21 -30.65 28.56 -19.69
C LEU A 21 -30.29 29.98 -20.14
N LEU A 22 -29.08 30.17 -20.63
CA LEU A 22 -28.78 31.18 -21.66
C LEU A 22 -27.71 30.63 -22.62
N ALA A 23 -28.08 30.64 -23.88
CA ALA A 23 -27.33 30.21 -25.04
C ALA A 23 -26.70 31.43 -25.76
N LEU A 24 -25.84 31.09 -26.73
CA LEU A 24 -25.43 31.86 -27.90
C LEU A 24 -24.13 32.65 -27.88
N GLY A 25 -23.30 32.30 -28.88
CA GLY A 25 -22.38 33.21 -29.54
C GLY A 25 -21.22 32.53 -30.26
N ALA A 26 -21.45 32.06 -31.53
CA ALA A 26 -20.40 31.67 -32.46
C ALA A 26 -19.84 32.90 -33.18
N CYS A 27 -18.53 32.88 -33.49
CA CYS A 27 -17.99 33.53 -34.70
C CYS A 27 -16.64 32.94 -35.11
N SER A 28 -16.61 32.63 -36.40
CA SER A 28 -15.54 32.07 -37.23
C SER A 28 -14.64 33.14 -37.89
N ALA A 29 -13.62 32.61 -38.53
CA ALA A 29 -12.78 33.13 -39.63
C ALA A 29 -11.29 33.27 -39.21
N GLY A 30 -10.29 32.80 -39.92
CA GLY A 30 -10.10 32.48 -41.31
C GLY A 30 -8.61 32.69 -41.61
N GLY A 31 -7.98 31.74 -42.27
CA GLY A 31 -7.14 31.79 -43.44
C GLY A 31 -5.70 32.38 -43.29
N THR A 32 -4.69 31.66 -43.68
CA THR A 32 -3.95 31.72 -44.94
C THR A 32 -2.58 31.03 -44.83
N THR A 33 -2.33 30.15 -45.77
CA THR A 33 -0.98 29.68 -46.17
C THR A 33 -0.30 30.72 -47.07
N PRO A 34 1.04 30.71 -47.21
CA PRO A 34 1.53 30.35 -48.54
C PRO A 34 2.79 29.45 -48.58
N SER A 35 2.91 28.88 -49.76
CA SER A 35 3.88 27.93 -50.27
C SER A 35 5.26 28.52 -50.67
N GLY A 36 6.21 27.59 -50.87
CA GLY A 36 7.30 27.60 -51.86
C GLY A 36 8.67 27.93 -51.32
N THR A 37 9.77 27.20 -51.54
CA THR A 37 10.38 26.89 -52.83
C THR A 37 11.65 26.06 -52.61
N THR A 38 11.80 25.00 -53.43
CA THR A 38 12.98 24.42 -54.10
C THR A 38 14.31 24.04 -53.39
N VAL A 39 14.65 22.77 -53.68
CA VAL A 39 15.91 22.00 -53.52
C VAL A 39 17.04 22.55 -54.41
N PRO A 40 18.35 22.28 -54.06
CA PRO A 40 19.01 21.35 -54.97
C PRO A 40 19.82 20.18 -54.27
N GLU A 41 19.97 19.19 -55.09
CA GLU A 41 20.59 17.91 -55.00
C GLU A 41 22.13 17.96 -54.83
N GLY A 42 22.70 17.03 -54.01
CA GLY A 42 24.13 16.84 -53.88
C GLY A 42 24.38 15.49 -53.25
N ALA A 43 24.60 14.46 -54.11
CA ALA A 43 24.89 13.10 -53.72
C ALA A 43 26.30 12.93 -53.15
N THR A 44 26.42 12.35 -51.96
CA THR A 44 27.61 11.59 -51.53
C THR A 44 27.18 10.46 -50.62
N THR A 45 27.56 9.25 -51.01
CA THR A 45 27.34 7.98 -50.30
C THR A 45 27.97 7.99 -48.91
N PRO A 46 27.31 7.50 -47.87
CA PRO A 46 27.92 7.31 -46.57
C PRO A 46 28.25 5.86 -46.29
N SER A 47 29.45 5.67 -45.74
CA SER A 47 29.93 4.52 -44.99
C SER A 47 28.89 4.07 -43.95
N ALA A 48 28.66 2.76 -43.89
CA ALA A 48 27.82 2.12 -42.88
C ALA A 48 28.50 2.23 -41.51
N THR A 49 28.08 3.21 -40.72
CA THR A 49 28.34 3.24 -39.27
C THR A 49 27.18 2.50 -38.60
N THR A 50 27.49 1.35 -38.02
CA THR A 50 26.56 0.62 -37.16
C THR A 50 26.19 1.49 -35.96
N SER A 51 25.01 2.13 -36.01
CA SER A 51 24.42 2.84 -34.87
C SER A 51 24.13 1.83 -33.77
N PRO A 52 24.48 2.13 -32.49
CA PRO A 52 24.04 1.29 -31.39
C PRO A 52 22.52 1.35 -31.35
N THR A 53 21.89 0.18 -31.32
CA THR A 53 20.45 0.01 -31.13
C THR A 53 20.05 0.73 -29.84
N SER A 54 19.49 1.90 -29.98
CA SER A 54 18.89 2.65 -28.87
C SER A 54 17.82 1.77 -28.22
N SER A 55 18.07 1.32 -27.03
CA SER A 55 17.05 0.71 -26.16
C SER A 55 15.99 1.75 -25.82
N ARG A 56 15.09 2.02 -26.78
CA ARG A 56 13.85 2.74 -26.52
C ARG A 56 13.02 1.85 -25.61
N ASP A 57 12.62 2.40 -24.44
CA ASP A 57 11.59 1.91 -23.50
C ASP A 57 12.03 1.40 -22.12
N ALA A 58 13.19 1.71 -21.60
CA ALA A 58 13.42 1.61 -20.17
C ALA A 58 12.69 2.79 -19.49
N ARG A 59 11.41 2.61 -19.14
CA ARG A 59 10.71 3.56 -18.26
C ARG A 59 11.47 3.67 -16.94
N PRO A 60 11.59 4.86 -16.34
CA PRO A 60 12.22 5.00 -15.02
C PRO A 60 11.53 4.09 -14.02
N GLN A 61 12.29 3.21 -13.37
CA GLN A 61 11.77 2.37 -12.29
C GLN A 61 11.47 3.25 -11.08
N LEU A 62 10.30 3.05 -10.48
CA LEU A 62 9.83 3.75 -9.30
C LEU A 62 9.82 2.79 -8.10
N GLY A 63 10.64 3.06 -7.09
CA GLY A 63 10.76 2.22 -5.90
C GLY A 63 12.02 1.34 -5.90
N LEU A 64 11.95 0.21 -5.20
CA LEU A 64 13.08 -0.71 -5.02
C LEU A 64 13.22 -1.66 -6.22
N THR A 65 14.40 -1.70 -6.83
CA THR A 65 14.73 -2.74 -7.80
C THR A 65 14.88 -4.08 -7.08
N PRO A 66 14.15 -5.14 -7.49
CA PRO A 66 14.31 -6.47 -6.91
C PRO A 66 15.76 -6.96 -7.01
N ASP A 67 16.33 -7.41 -5.87
CA ASP A 67 17.70 -7.84 -5.76
C ASP A 67 17.84 -9.31 -6.23
N PRO A 68 18.75 -9.60 -7.18
CA PRO A 68 19.03 -10.97 -7.61
C PRO A 68 19.47 -11.91 -6.47
N ALA A 69 20.24 -11.43 -5.48
CA ALA A 69 20.64 -12.22 -4.32
C ALA A 69 19.44 -12.60 -3.45
N CYS A 70 18.46 -11.69 -3.30
CA CYS A 70 17.21 -11.99 -2.61
C CYS A 70 16.35 -12.98 -3.40
N ARG A 71 16.46 -13.02 -4.72
CA ARG A 71 15.79 -14.04 -5.53
C ARG A 71 16.37 -15.43 -5.27
N GLU A 72 17.70 -15.57 -5.17
CA GLU A 72 18.34 -16.83 -4.82
C GLU A 72 17.96 -17.27 -3.40
N THR A 73 17.94 -16.34 -2.43
CA THR A 73 17.45 -16.61 -1.08
C THR A 73 16.01 -17.11 -1.09
N ALA A 74 15.12 -16.45 -1.86
CA ALA A 74 13.72 -16.87 -2.01
C ALA A 74 13.60 -18.26 -2.67
N ARG A 75 14.48 -18.64 -3.60
CA ARG A 75 14.53 -19.98 -4.20
C ARG A 75 14.92 -21.05 -3.19
N ALA A 76 15.83 -20.75 -2.29
CA ALA A 76 16.28 -21.67 -1.23
C ALA A 76 15.24 -21.92 -0.14
N MET A 77 14.26 -21.03 0.04
CA MET A 77 13.16 -21.22 0.98
C MET A 77 12.26 -22.36 0.56
N THR A 78 11.62 -23.06 1.53
CA THR A 78 10.54 -24.03 1.26
C THR A 78 9.34 -23.34 0.60
N PRO A 79 8.44 -24.07 -0.07
CA PRO A 79 7.21 -23.50 -0.60
C PRO A 79 6.36 -22.80 0.46
N GLN A 80 6.30 -23.36 1.67
CA GLN A 80 5.58 -22.81 2.82
C GLN A 80 6.21 -21.51 3.30
N GLN A 81 7.53 -21.46 3.46
CA GLN A 81 8.25 -20.25 3.83
C GLN A 81 8.05 -19.13 2.81
N ARG A 82 8.18 -19.43 1.50
CA ARG A 82 7.91 -18.46 0.44
C ARG A 82 6.50 -17.88 0.51
N ALA A 83 5.50 -18.76 0.65
CA ALA A 83 4.11 -18.33 0.74
C ALA A 83 3.82 -17.58 2.05
N GLY A 84 4.42 -18.00 3.16
CA GLY A 84 4.31 -17.32 4.46
C GLY A 84 4.88 -15.90 4.43
N GLN A 85 6.00 -15.66 3.70
CA GLN A 85 6.53 -14.30 3.52
C GLN A 85 5.52 -13.33 2.89
N LEU A 86 4.46 -13.83 2.26
CA LEU A 86 3.40 -13.03 1.62
C LEU A 86 2.16 -12.84 2.50
N LEU A 87 2.22 -13.21 3.79
CA LEU A 87 1.11 -13.08 4.73
C LEU A 87 1.51 -12.19 5.90
N MET A 88 0.59 -11.30 6.30
CA MET A 88 0.74 -10.37 7.42
C MET A 88 -0.57 -10.34 8.22
N PRO A 89 -0.77 -11.27 9.16
CA PRO A 89 -1.93 -11.29 10.05
C PRO A 89 -1.86 -10.23 11.15
N ALA A 90 -3.03 -9.86 11.66
CA ALA A 90 -3.15 -9.10 12.89
C ALA A 90 -2.66 -9.90 14.09
N ILE A 91 -2.08 -9.18 15.05
CA ILE A 91 -1.87 -9.66 16.42
C ILE A 91 -2.58 -8.71 17.40
N TYR A 92 -3.14 -9.29 18.45
CA TYR A 92 -3.95 -8.59 19.45
C TYR A 92 -3.29 -8.65 20.83
N PRO A 93 -3.52 -7.64 21.72
CA PRO A 93 -3.02 -7.67 23.06
C PRO A 93 -3.40 -8.96 23.81
N GLY A 94 -2.43 -9.59 24.49
CA GLY A 94 -2.66 -10.81 25.28
C GLY A 94 -2.88 -12.10 24.47
N GLY A 95 -2.82 -12.05 23.13
CA GLY A 95 -2.99 -13.23 22.29
C GLY A 95 -1.75 -14.12 22.21
N ALA A 96 -1.95 -15.41 21.92
CA ALA A 96 -0.88 -16.36 21.59
C ALA A 96 -0.63 -16.30 20.06
N HIS A 97 0.54 -15.77 19.66
CA HIS A 97 0.81 -15.51 18.24
C HIS A 97 2.00 -16.30 17.68
N ASP A 98 2.64 -17.15 18.48
CA ASP A 98 3.87 -17.85 18.12
C ASP A 98 3.72 -18.75 16.90
N ALA A 99 2.61 -19.49 16.81
CA ALA A 99 2.29 -20.37 15.69
C ALA A 99 2.23 -19.62 14.33
N LEU A 100 1.93 -18.32 14.32
CA LEU A 100 1.99 -17.53 13.11
C LEU A 100 3.40 -17.54 12.51
N VAL A 101 4.43 -17.49 13.36
CA VAL A 101 5.83 -17.47 12.95
C VAL A 101 6.38 -18.89 12.77
N THR A 102 6.13 -19.78 13.75
CA THR A 102 6.72 -21.14 13.77
C THR A 102 6.08 -22.07 12.75
N ASP A 103 4.74 -22.05 12.63
CA ASP A 103 3.97 -23.04 11.87
C ASP A 103 3.47 -22.49 10.53
N HIS A 104 3.15 -21.18 10.49
CA HIS A 104 2.66 -20.52 9.28
C HIS A 104 3.71 -19.70 8.54
N HIS A 105 4.90 -19.54 9.10
CA HIS A 105 6.06 -18.91 8.45
C HIS A 105 5.81 -17.48 7.95
N VAL A 106 4.92 -16.70 8.66
CA VAL A 106 4.48 -15.39 8.17
C VAL A 106 5.65 -14.42 8.00
N GLY A 107 5.57 -13.59 6.94
CA GLY A 107 6.59 -12.58 6.65
C GLY A 107 6.51 -11.34 7.53
N GLY A 108 5.38 -11.12 8.18
CA GLY A 108 5.16 -10.02 9.10
C GLY A 108 3.89 -10.19 9.89
N VAL A 109 3.68 -9.26 10.82
CA VAL A 109 2.46 -9.12 11.62
C VAL A 109 2.08 -7.65 11.70
N PHE A 110 0.81 -7.32 11.97
CA PHE A 110 0.44 -5.97 12.31
C PHE A 110 -0.35 -5.90 13.61
N LEU A 111 -0.07 -4.86 14.41
CA LEU A 111 -0.67 -4.65 15.71
C LEU A 111 -2.07 -4.05 15.54
N LEU A 112 -3.09 -4.72 16.05
CA LEU A 112 -4.48 -4.30 16.00
C LEU A 112 -5.14 -4.50 17.37
N GLY A 113 -6.19 -3.75 17.68
CA GLY A 113 -6.96 -3.92 18.91
C GLY A 113 -6.55 -3.02 20.07
N GLY A 114 -5.84 -1.93 19.81
CA GLY A 114 -5.52 -0.90 20.81
C GLY A 114 -4.47 -1.36 21.83
N TRP A 115 -3.21 -1.26 21.45
CA TRP A 115 -2.07 -1.58 22.31
C TRP A 115 -1.71 -0.41 23.22
N VAL A 116 -1.48 -0.67 24.50
CA VAL A 116 -1.15 0.36 25.49
C VAL A 116 0.23 0.14 26.07
N GLY A 117 1.07 1.19 26.05
CA GLY A 117 2.41 1.22 26.61
C GLY A 117 3.49 0.56 25.72
N ARG A 118 4.57 1.31 25.50
CA ARG A 118 5.69 0.88 24.64
C ARG A 118 6.31 -0.43 25.07
N GLU A 119 6.51 -0.64 26.36
CA GLU A 119 7.19 -1.84 26.87
C GLU A 119 6.36 -3.11 26.64
N ASN A 120 5.02 -3.03 26.71
CA ASN A 120 4.13 -4.13 26.37
C ASN A 120 4.24 -4.50 24.88
N VAL A 121 4.22 -3.49 24.00
CA VAL A 121 4.44 -3.69 22.56
C VAL A 121 5.82 -4.30 22.30
N ARG A 122 6.86 -3.71 22.88
CA ARG A 122 8.25 -4.16 22.73
C ARG A 122 8.46 -5.59 23.21
N GLY A 123 7.88 -5.99 24.34
CA GLY A 123 7.95 -7.36 24.83
C GLY A 123 7.40 -8.37 23.82
N THR A 124 6.23 -8.07 23.23
CA THR A 124 5.60 -8.91 22.21
C THR A 124 6.41 -8.94 20.91
N THR A 125 6.83 -7.78 20.40
CA THR A 125 7.59 -7.70 19.14
C THR A 125 8.94 -8.40 19.25
N THR A 126 9.66 -8.23 20.38
CA THR A 126 10.93 -8.90 20.65
C THR A 126 10.77 -10.42 20.71
N ARG A 127 9.72 -10.91 21.38
CA ARG A 127 9.42 -12.35 21.45
C ARG A 127 9.18 -12.94 20.06
N LEU A 128 8.32 -12.31 19.25
CA LEU A 128 8.02 -12.79 17.90
C LEU A 128 9.24 -12.71 16.98
N GLN A 129 10.06 -11.66 17.07
CA GLN A 129 11.32 -11.56 16.32
C GLN A 129 12.32 -12.65 16.72
N GLY A 130 12.31 -13.10 17.99
CA GLY A 130 13.14 -14.21 18.46
C GLY A 130 12.77 -15.57 17.87
N LEU A 131 11.54 -15.73 17.36
CA LEU A 131 11.08 -16.94 16.69
C LEU A 131 11.45 -16.98 15.19
N ALA A 132 11.81 -15.83 14.61
CA ALA A 132 12.20 -15.75 13.21
C ALA A 132 13.62 -16.33 13.03
N GLY A 133 13.74 -17.30 12.10
CA GLY A 133 15.02 -17.97 11.86
C GLY A 133 14.98 -18.85 10.61
N PRO A 134 16.08 -19.59 10.33
CA PRO A 134 16.16 -20.42 9.13
C PRO A 134 15.03 -21.46 9.02
N GLY A 135 14.64 -22.10 10.12
CA GLY A 135 13.58 -23.11 10.16
C GLY A 135 12.17 -22.53 10.03
N SER A 136 11.92 -21.35 10.59
CA SER A 136 10.61 -20.71 10.59
C SER A 136 10.41 -19.81 9.37
N THR A 137 11.15 -18.71 9.27
CA THR A 137 10.93 -17.66 8.25
C THR A 137 11.94 -17.65 7.12
N GLY A 138 12.74 -18.72 6.98
CA GLY A 138 13.84 -18.77 6.01
C GLY A 138 14.98 -17.78 6.32
N GLY A 139 15.18 -17.45 7.61
CA GLY A 139 16.19 -16.51 8.08
C GLY A 139 15.81 -15.03 8.01
N ALA A 140 14.63 -14.69 7.48
CA ALA A 140 14.16 -13.31 7.42
C ALA A 140 13.44 -12.90 8.71
N ARG A 141 13.81 -11.77 9.32
CA ARG A 141 13.07 -11.18 10.44
C ARG A 141 11.74 -10.64 9.97
N LEU A 142 10.81 -10.39 10.92
CA LEU A 142 9.44 -9.99 10.62
C LEU A 142 9.34 -8.51 10.25
N LEU A 143 8.47 -8.20 9.30
CA LEU A 143 7.84 -6.89 9.23
C LEU A 143 6.86 -6.80 10.40
N VAL A 144 6.98 -5.77 11.22
CA VAL A 144 6.07 -5.49 12.34
C VAL A 144 5.41 -4.15 12.05
N ALA A 145 4.12 -4.17 11.76
CA ALA A 145 3.38 -3.01 11.29
C ALA A 145 2.35 -2.52 12.32
N ALA A 146 1.98 -1.24 12.23
CA ALA A 146 0.84 -0.66 12.94
C ALA A 146 0.21 0.43 12.08
N ASP A 147 -1.10 0.69 12.28
CA ASP A 147 -1.77 1.89 11.79
C ASP A 147 -1.57 3.01 12.80
N GLN A 148 -0.58 3.85 12.59
CA GLN A 148 -0.25 4.98 13.47
C GLN A 148 -0.44 6.32 12.74
N GLU A 149 -1.58 6.49 12.06
CA GLU A 149 -1.90 7.69 11.28
C GLU A 149 -2.10 8.95 12.15
N GLY A 150 -2.62 8.72 13.34
CA GLY A 150 -3.08 9.75 14.27
C GLY A 150 -4.60 9.96 14.25
N GLY A 151 -5.08 10.84 15.12
CA GLY A 151 -6.50 11.07 15.31
C GLY A 151 -7.26 9.80 15.71
N GLN A 152 -8.25 9.40 14.92
CA GLN A 152 -9.08 8.23 15.18
C GLN A 152 -8.41 6.90 14.75
N VAL A 153 -7.29 6.94 14.03
CA VAL A 153 -6.55 5.75 13.59
C VAL A 153 -5.16 5.77 14.20
N GLN A 154 -5.10 5.35 15.46
CA GLN A 154 -3.88 5.24 16.25
C GLN A 154 -3.96 4.00 17.12
N GLN A 155 -3.25 2.93 16.74
CA GLN A 155 -3.30 1.63 17.42
C GLN A 155 -2.46 1.57 18.69
N LEU A 156 -1.40 2.39 18.77
CA LEU A 156 -0.43 2.39 19.88
C LEU A 156 -0.60 3.67 20.68
N THR A 157 -0.88 3.53 21.98
CA THR A 157 -1.17 4.64 22.89
C THR A 157 -0.51 4.42 24.27
N GLY A 158 -0.61 5.41 25.16
CA GLY A 158 -0.06 5.34 26.52
C GLY A 158 1.44 5.60 26.57
N ASP A 159 2.10 5.17 27.64
CA ASP A 159 3.49 5.48 27.91
C ASP A 159 4.43 5.12 26.75
N GLY A 160 5.20 6.11 26.30
CA GLY A 160 6.13 5.98 25.19
C GLY A 160 5.55 6.19 23.81
N PHE A 161 4.27 6.56 23.71
CA PHE A 161 3.60 6.94 22.47
C PHE A 161 2.91 8.30 22.59
N SER A 162 3.24 9.23 21.72
CA SER A 162 2.59 10.53 21.62
C SER A 162 1.16 10.39 21.09
N SER A 163 0.28 11.30 21.46
CA SER A 163 -0.98 11.50 20.76
C SER A 163 -0.70 12.17 19.41
N VAL A 164 -0.81 11.42 18.33
CA VAL A 164 -0.56 11.92 16.98
C VAL A 164 -1.81 12.67 16.50
N PRO A 165 -1.71 13.94 16.07
CA PRO A 165 -2.87 14.69 15.59
C PRO A 165 -3.44 14.08 14.29
N PRO A 166 -4.75 14.29 13.98
CA PRO A 166 -5.34 13.81 12.74
C PRO A 166 -4.69 14.45 11.51
N ALA A 167 -4.74 13.77 10.36
CA ALA A 167 -4.09 14.23 9.13
C ALA A 167 -4.53 15.63 8.70
N THR A 168 -5.79 16.03 8.96
CA THR A 168 -6.27 17.40 8.71
C THR A 168 -5.57 18.46 9.55
N ALA A 169 -5.14 18.14 10.76
CA ALA A 169 -4.32 19.01 11.61
C ALA A 169 -2.85 18.96 11.19
N GLN A 170 -2.31 17.79 10.89
CA GLN A 170 -0.96 17.63 10.34
C GLN A 170 -0.77 18.45 9.06
N ALA A 171 -1.77 18.52 8.18
CA ALA A 171 -1.74 19.27 6.93
C ALA A 171 -1.57 20.79 7.10
N ARG A 172 -1.84 21.32 8.30
CA ARG A 172 -1.64 22.76 8.63
C ARG A 172 -0.20 23.06 9.05
N MET A 173 0.60 22.05 9.32
CA MET A 173 2.01 22.21 9.65
C MET A 173 2.82 22.56 8.39
N THR A 174 3.95 23.24 8.58
CA THR A 174 4.91 23.35 7.47
C THR A 174 5.50 21.97 7.15
N PRO A 175 5.92 21.70 5.91
CA PRO A 175 6.51 20.38 5.57
C PRO A 175 7.69 20.01 6.47
N ARG A 176 8.54 20.97 6.83
CA ARG A 176 9.68 20.74 7.73
C ARG A 176 9.23 20.37 9.17
N ALA A 177 8.22 21.07 9.69
CA ALA A 177 7.68 20.76 11.02
C ALA A 177 6.99 19.39 11.04
N LEU A 178 6.24 19.05 9.99
CA LEU A 178 5.58 17.75 9.88
C LEU A 178 6.60 16.62 9.74
N GLU A 179 7.67 16.80 8.96
CA GLU A 179 8.75 15.83 8.82
C GLU A 179 9.46 15.59 10.17
N ALA A 180 9.75 16.66 10.93
CA ALA A 180 10.35 16.54 12.27
C ALA A 180 9.40 15.81 13.25
N ALA A 181 8.11 16.13 13.23
CA ALA A 181 7.11 15.46 14.06
C ALA A 181 6.99 13.97 13.70
N ALA A 182 6.89 13.64 12.40
CA ALA A 182 6.84 12.25 11.92
C ALA A 182 8.13 11.46 12.26
N THR A 183 9.28 12.14 12.28
CA THR A 183 10.53 11.53 12.80
C THR A 183 10.42 11.19 14.27
N GLY A 184 9.79 12.05 15.09
CA GLY A 184 9.52 11.78 16.51
C GLY A 184 8.63 10.55 16.68
N TRP A 185 7.47 10.53 16.03
CA TRP A 185 6.53 9.40 16.07
C TRP A 185 7.15 8.10 15.56
N GLY A 186 7.92 8.17 14.47
CA GLY A 186 8.66 7.01 13.96
C GLY A 186 9.70 6.46 14.95
N LYS A 187 10.38 7.31 15.72
CA LYS A 187 11.30 6.87 16.79
C LYS A 187 10.56 6.14 17.92
N GLU A 188 9.35 6.58 18.28
CA GLU A 188 8.50 5.89 19.24
C GLU A 188 8.12 4.49 18.75
N LEU A 189 7.74 4.37 17.47
CA LEU A 189 7.46 3.08 16.81
C LEU A 189 8.69 2.17 16.80
N SER A 190 9.83 2.67 16.35
CA SER A 190 11.09 1.92 16.27
C SER A 190 11.52 1.43 17.67
N ALA A 191 11.41 2.26 18.71
CA ALA A 191 11.71 1.89 20.08
C ALA A 191 10.80 0.79 20.64
N ALA A 192 9.59 0.64 20.10
CA ALA A 192 8.65 -0.45 20.40
C ALA A 192 8.87 -1.71 19.55
N GLY A 193 9.86 -1.71 18.65
CA GLY A 193 10.11 -2.81 17.70
C GLY A 193 9.16 -2.85 16.51
N VAL A 194 8.41 -1.77 16.26
CA VAL A 194 7.58 -1.58 15.07
C VAL A 194 8.43 -0.97 13.98
N ASN A 195 8.52 -1.63 12.82
CA ASN A 195 9.41 -1.24 11.73
C ASN A 195 8.67 -0.86 10.44
N VAL A 196 7.32 -0.94 10.44
CA VAL A 196 6.45 -0.49 9.35
C VAL A 196 5.32 0.36 9.95
N ASP A 197 5.06 1.53 9.38
CA ASP A 197 3.82 2.26 9.64
C ASP A 197 2.91 2.13 8.42
N LEU A 198 1.68 1.66 8.64
CA LEU A 198 0.64 1.62 7.61
C LEU A 198 0.07 3.04 7.40
N ALA A 199 0.96 4.00 7.20
CA ALA A 199 0.75 5.43 6.99
C ALA A 199 1.86 5.97 6.04
N PRO A 200 1.64 7.11 5.39
CA PRO A 200 0.49 8.01 5.45
C PRO A 200 -0.67 7.62 4.53
N THR A 201 -1.89 8.08 4.91
CA THR A 201 -3.04 8.09 4.02
C THR A 201 -2.88 9.18 2.96
N VAL A 202 -2.62 8.79 1.72
CA VAL A 202 -2.44 9.73 0.59
C VAL A 202 -3.65 9.82 -0.33
N ASP A 203 -4.82 9.43 0.19
CA ASP A 203 -6.10 9.60 -0.49
C ASP A 203 -6.45 11.09 -0.62
N THR A 204 -6.77 11.54 -1.83
CA THR A 204 -7.25 12.90 -2.07
C THR A 204 -8.77 12.94 -1.95
N VAL A 205 -9.30 13.67 -0.97
CA VAL A 205 -10.74 13.85 -0.75
C VAL A 205 -11.19 15.16 -1.40
N PRO A 206 -12.03 15.14 -2.45
CA PRO A 206 -12.44 16.36 -3.14
C PRO A 206 -13.10 17.37 -2.21
N ALA A 207 -12.89 18.66 -2.47
CA ALA A 207 -13.45 19.74 -1.66
C ALA A 207 -14.97 19.60 -1.50
N GLY A 208 -15.47 19.84 -0.28
CA GLY A 208 -16.90 19.74 0.06
C GLY A 208 -17.45 18.31 0.14
N THR A 209 -16.59 17.26 0.03
CA THR A 209 -17.07 15.86 0.08
C THR A 209 -16.64 15.11 1.34
N ALA A 210 -15.83 15.68 2.21
CA ALA A 210 -15.24 15.01 3.36
C ALA A 210 -16.31 14.33 4.26
N ALA A 211 -17.38 15.02 4.62
CA ALA A 211 -18.44 14.47 5.45
C ALA A 211 -19.18 13.26 4.83
N ARG A 212 -19.14 13.11 3.50
CA ARG A 212 -19.77 11.99 2.77
C ARG A 212 -18.80 10.86 2.46
N ASN A 213 -17.51 11.09 2.60
CA ASN A 213 -16.48 10.09 2.39
C ASN A 213 -16.20 9.40 3.74
N ALA A 214 -16.96 8.34 4.02
CA ALA A 214 -16.93 7.65 5.30
C ALA A 214 -15.57 7.07 5.69
N PRO A 215 -14.72 6.50 4.76
CA PRO A 215 -13.49 5.86 5.17
C PRO A 215 -12.36 6.84 5.51
N ILE A 216 -12.33 8.03 4.91
CA ILE A 216 -11.21 8.97 5.01
C ILE A 216 -11.65 10.34 5.50
N GLY A 217 -12.53 11.02 4.75
CA GLY A 217 -12.90 12.40 5.01
C GLY A 217 -13.62 12.60 6.34
N ALA A 218 -14.61 11.75 6.65
CA ALA A 218 -15.39 11.80 7.89
C ALA A 218 -14.58 11.47 9.15
N LEU A 219 -13.38 10.90 8.98
CA LEU A 219 -12.46 10.51 10.05
C LEU A 219 -11.22 11.43 10.12
N ASP A 220 -11.20 12.56 9.40
CA ASP A 220 -10.08 13.50 9.36
C ASP A 220 -8.73 12.90 8.94
N ARG A 221 -8.76 11.82 8.12
CA ARG A 221 -7.58 11.06 7.68
C ARG A 221 -6.92 11.63 6.40
N HIS A 222 -7.37 12.76 5.85
CA HIS A 222 -6.85 13.32 4.59
C HIS A 222 -6.00 14.57 4.79
N TYR A 223 -4.95 14.72 3.99
CA TYR A 223 -4.06 15.87 4.00
C TYR A 223 -4.56 17.04 3.12
N GLY A 224 -5.66 16.88 2.40
CA GLY A 224 -6.21 17.94 1.58
C GLY A 224 -7.10 17.48 0.43
N SER A 225 -7.63 18.47 -0.30
CA SER A 225 -8.60 18.26 -1.38
C SER A 225 -7.97 18.26 -2.79
N THR A 226 -6.67 18.44 -2.88
CA THR A 226 -5.94 18.38 -4.15
C THR A 226 -4.75 17.42 -4.07
N PRO A 227 -4.38 16.73 -5.17
CA PRO A 227 -3.21 15.87 -5.20
C PRO A 227 -1.91 16.57 -4.75
N ALA A 228 -1.76 17.85 -5.07
CA ALA A 228 -0.57 18.62 -4.69
C ALA A 228 -0.49 18.87 -3.17
N ALA A 229 -1.62 19.18 -2.51
CA ALA A 229 -1.66 19.36 -1.07
C ALA A 229 -1.37 18.04 -0.35
N VAL A 230 -1.99 16.94 -0.81
CA VAL A 230 -1.77 15.59 -0.27
C VAL A 230 -0.31 15.15 -0.43
N SER A 231 0.29 15.35 -1.63
CA SER A 231 1.71 15.04 -1.86
C SER A 231 2.62 15.80 -0.90
N ARG A 232 2.41 17.13 -0.77
CA ARG A 232 3.26 17.96 0.11
C ARG A 232 3.34 17.44 1.54
N SER A 233 2.21 17.07 2.13
CA SER A 233 2.16 16.59 3.52
C SER A 233 2.56 15.10 3.61
N GLY A 234 2.04 14.26 2.73
CA GLY A 234 2.39 12.84 2.68
C GLY A 234 3.88 12.61 2.48
N ASP A 235 4.54 13.39 1.61
CA ASP A 235 5.98 13.31 1.37
C ASP A 235 6.79 13.68 2.63
N ALA A 236 6.33 14.66 3.43
CA ALA A 236 6.98 15.02 4.68
C ALA A 236 6.88 13.88 5.71
N VAL A 237 5.71 13.25 5.84
CA VAL A 237 5.53 12.08 6.72
C VAL A 237 6.41 10.91 6.26
N VAL A 238 6.45 10.62 4.95
CA VAL A 238 7.34 9.58 4.39
C VAL A 238 8.79 9.82 4.77
N ARG A 239 9.31 11.02 4.58
CA ARG A 239 10.71 11.33 4.94
C ARG A 239 10.96 11.22 6.44
N GLY A 240 10.02 11.70 7.26
CA GLY A 240 10.14 11.61 8.72
C GLY A 240 10.19 10.17 9.23
N LEU A 241 9.28 9.31 8.79
CA LEU A 241 9.27 7.89 9.14
C LEU A 241 10.55 7.20 8.67
N ARG A 242 11.00 7.47 7.44
CA ARG A 242 12.25 6.94 6.90
C ARG A 242 13.47 7.36 7.72
N ALA A 243 13.51 8.61 8.18
CA ALA A 243 14.59 9.11 9.05
C ALA A 243 14.63 8.40 10.42
N ALA A 244 13.49 7.84 10.86
CA ALA A 244 13.37 7.02 12.06
C ALA A 244 13.55 5.51 11.80
N GLN A 245 13.94 5.10 10.60
CA GLN A 245 14.08 3.70 10.16
C GLN A 245 12.76 2.89 10.22
N VAL A 246 11.63 3.57 10.10
CA VAL A 246 10.30 2.95 9.94
C VAL A 246 9.88 3.05 8.48
N GLU A 247 9.46 1.94 7.91
CA GLU A 247 9.00 1.89 6.52
C GLU A 247 7.59 2.43 6.39
N PRO A 248 7.35 3.52 5.62
CA PRO A 248 6.02 4.04 5.39
C PRO A 248 5.26 3.24 4.32
N THR A 249 3.94 3.17 4.47
CA THR A 249 3.03 2.53 3.51
C THR A 249 2.01 3.53 2.98
N LEU A 250 2.10 3.86 1.70
CA LEU A 250 1.15 4.79 1.06
C LEU A 250 -0.19 4.11 0.82
N LYS A 251 -1.32 4.72 1.26
CA LYS A 251 -2.65 4.11 1.15
C LYS A 251 -3.76 5.10 0.82
N HIS A 252 -4.82 4.60 0.18
CA HIS A 252 -5.16 3.26 -0.29
C HIS A 252 -5.23 3.26 -1.82
N PHE A 253 -4.22 2.76 -2.52
CA PHE A 253 -4.15 2.80 -3.99
C PHE A 253 -5.37 2.12 -4.66
N PRO A 254 -5.94 2.66 -5.74
CA PRO A 254 -5.58 3.89 -6.47
C PRO A 254 -6.15 5.17 -5.86
N GLY A 255 -6.87 5.11 -4.75
CA GLY A 255 -7.44 6.22 -3.99
C GLY A 255 -8.91 6.00 -3.64
N ILE A 256 -9.28 6.10 -2.35
CA ILE A 256 -10.64 5.92 -1.85
C ILE A 256 -11.29 7.24 -1.37
N GLY A 257 -10.69 8.38 -1.70
CA GLY A 257 -11.22 9.69 -1.30
C GLY A 257 -12.53 10.11 -1.97
N ARG A 258 -13.01 9.37 -2.98
CA ARG A 258 -14.26 9.66 -3.72
C ARG A 258 -15.40 8.71 -3.39
N ILE A 259 -15.15 7.58 -2.72
CA ILE A 259 -16.21 6.64 -2.33
C ILE A 259 -16.97 7.15 -1.10
N THR A 260 -18.18 6.67 -0.88
CA THR A 260 -19.03 7.07 0.25
C THR A 260 -19.15 6.00 1.32
N GLY A 261 -18.95 4.72 0.98
CA GLY A 261 -18.97 3.60 1.90
C GLY A 261 -17.58 3.24 2.41
N ASN A 262 -17.47 2.86 3.68
CA ASN A 262 -16.25 2.28 4.23
C ASN A 262 -16.16 0.82 3.80
N THR A 263 -15.09 0.45 3.11
CA THR A 263 -14.85 -0.91 2.55
C THR A 263 -14.83 -2.00 3.60
N ASP A 264 -14.45 -1.69 4.83
CA ASP A 264 -14.42 -2.64 5.94
C ASP A 264 -15.82 -2.97 6.43
N ALA A 265 -16.69 -1.95 6.48
CA ALA A 265 -18.02 -2.04 7.06
C ALA A 265 -19.10 -2.45 6.05
N THR A 266 -18.91 -2.16 4.75
CA THR A 266 -19.94 -2.35 3.74
C THR A 266 -19.37 -2.63 2.35
N ALA A 267 -20.16 -3.32 1.51
CA ALA A 267 -19.91 -3.41 0.08
C ALA A 267 -20.60 -2.26 -0.72
N SER A 268 -21.57 -1.56 -0.10
CA SER A 268 -22.30 -0.45 -0.72
C SER A 268 -21.52 0.85 -0.64
N GLY A 269 -21.61 1.70 -1.69
CA GLY A 269 -20.93 2.99 -1.72
C GLY A 269 -19.40 2.90 -1.88
N THR A 270 -18.87 1.71 -2.15
CA THR A 270 -17.42 1.45 -2.30
C THR A 270 -16.95 1.46 -3.76
N THR A 271 -17.68 2.14 -4.64
CA THR A 271 -17.37 2.24 -6.07
C THR A 271 -16.99 3.68 -6.44
N ASP A 272 -15.81 3.86 -7.03
CA ASP A 272 -15.41 5.10 -7.70
C ASP A 272 -15.63 4.93 -9.21
N THR A 273 -16.65 5.62 -9.75
CA THR A 273 -17.00 5.59 -11.18
C THR A 273 -16.19 6.56 -12.04
N THR A 274 -15.30 7.34 -11.42
CA THR A 274 -14.53 8.41 -12.10
C THR A 274 -13.06 8.07 -12.28
N MET A 275 -12.46 7.28 -11.39
CA MET A 275 -11.04 6.90 -11.43
C MET A 275 -10.66 6.25 -12.75
N THR A 276 -9.60 6.76 -13.37
CA THR A 276 -9.02 6.25 -14.62
C THR A 276 -7.54 5.91 -14.43
N ARG A 277 -6.93 5.25 -15.43
CA ARG A 277 -5.50 4.88 -15.42
C ARG A 277 -4.53 6.08 -15.38
N ARG A 278 -4.99 7.29 -15.69
CA ARG A 278 -4.19 8.54 -15.69
C ARG A 278 -4.78 9.60 -14.76
N ASP A 279 -5.58 9.17 -13.80
CA ASP A 279 -6.22 10.09 -12.84
C ASP A 279 -5.17 10.89 -12.05
N PRO A 280 -5.33 12.20 -11.89
CA PRO A 280 -4.42 13.02 -11.08
C PRO A 280 -4.29 12.55 -9.61
N HIS A 281 -5.28 11.86 -9.06
CA HIS A 281 -5.24 11.31 -7.69
C HIS A 281 -4.19 10.19 -7.51
N LEU A 282 -3.58 9.70 -8.60
CA LEU A 282 -2.44 8.78 -8.54
C LEU A 282 -1.10 9.49 -8.20
N ARG A 283 -1.04 10.82 -8.36
CA ARG A 283 0.21 11.60 -8.15
C ARG A 283 0.79 11.50 -6.74
N PRO A 284 0.00 11.54 -5.65
CA PRO A 284 0.54 11.41 -4.29
C PRO A 284 1.28 10.09 -4.06
N PHE A 285 0.81 8.98 -4.64
CA PHE A 285 1.52 7.69 -4.57
C PHE A 285 2.88 7.75 -5.27
N VAL A 286 2.94 8.32 -6.47
CA VAL A 286 4.19 8.49 -7.22
C VAL A 286 5.16 9.40 -6.45
N SER A 287 4.66 10.49 -5.86
CA SER A 287 5.45 11.42 -5.07
C SER A 287 6.03 10.76 -3.82
N GLY A 288 5.21 10.06 -3.04
CA GLY A 288 5.65 9.39 -1.83
C GLY A 288 6.69 8.30 -2.08
N VAL A 289 6.56 7.53 -3.19
CA VAL A 289 7.59 6.56 -3.57
C VAL A 289 8.91 7.24 -3.94
N ARG A 290 8.88 8.36 -4.64
CA ARG A 290 10.08 9.17 -4.94
C ARG A 290 10.74 9.71 -3.67
N ASN A 291 9.98 9.92 -2.61
CA ASN A 291 10.48 10.33 -1.29
C ASN A 291 10.91 9.14 -0.41
N GLY A 292 10.86 7.90 -0.93
CA GLY A 292 11.48 6.72 -0.31
C GLY A 292 10.52 5.66 0.22
N ALA A 293 9.20 5.82 0.09
CA ALA A 293 8.25 4.77 0.47
C ALA A 293 8.45 3.51 -0.39
N GLY A 294 8.68 2.37 0.24
CA GLY A 294 8.86 1.08 -0.42
C GLY A 294 7.61 0.22 -0.42
N MET A 295 6.54 0.66 0.25
CA MET A 295 5.27 -0.06 0.33
C MET A 295 4.10 0.78 -0.17
N ILE A 296 3.19 0.14 -0.91
CA ILE A 296 1.89 0.71 -1.31
C ILE A 296 0.80 -0.29 -0.92
N MET A 297 -0.20 0.18 -0.16
CA MET A 297 -1.40 -0.57 0.17
C MET A 297 -2.47 -0.33 -0.89
N VAL A 298 -3.03 -1.42 -1.43
CA VAL A 298 -4.13 -1.39 -2.39
C VAL A 298 -5.45 -1.56 -1.64
N GLY A 299 -6.34 -0.58 -1.81
CA GLY A 299 -7.68 -0.62 -1.21
C GLY A 299 -8.61 -1.66 -1.85
N SER A 300 -9.70 -1.98 -1.16
CA SER A 300 -10.67 -2.98 -1.62
C SER A 300 -11.89 -2.39 -2.36
N ALA A 301 -11.80 -1.12 -2.78
CA ALA A 301 -12.85 -0.45 -3.57
C ALA A 301 -12.91 -0.95 -5.03
N PHE A 302 -13.99 -0.60 -5.72
CA PHE A 302 -14.26 -1.00 -7.10
C PHE A 302 -14.12 0.18 -8.06
N TYR A 303 -13.45 -0.02 -9.21
CA TYR A 303 -13.12 1.04 -10.17
C TYR A 303 -13.50 0.61 -11.61
N PRO A 304 -14.77 0.71 -12.02
CA PRO A 304 -15.28 0.13 -13.27
C PRO A 304 -14.68 0.72 -14.55
N ARG A 305 -14.09 1.92 -14.50
CA ARG A 305 -13.36 2.52 -15.63
C ARG A 305 -11.97 1.91 -15.86
N ILE A 306 -11.45 1.16 -14.87
CA ILE A 306 -10.17 0.44 -15.00
C ILE A 306 -10.42 -1.06 -15.10
N ASP A 307 -11.20 -1.62 -14.19
CA ASP A 307 -11.57 -3.04 -14.16
C ASP A 307 -13.05 -3.18 -13.78
N ARG A 308 -13.83 -3.79 -14.68
CA ARG A 308 -15.27 -4.01 -14.48
C ARG A 308 -15.59 -5.31 -13.74
N GLN A 309 -14.59 -6.13 -13.43
CA GLN A 309 -14.80 -7.48 -12.88
C GLN A 309 -14.26 -7.65 -11.47
N HIS A 310 -13.18 -6.94 -11.11
CA HIS A 310 -12.48 -7.17 -9.86
C HIS A 310 -12.33 -5.89 -9.04
N ARG A 311 -12.45 -6.03 -7.73
CA ARG A 311 -12.03 -4.99 -6.78
C ARG A 311 -10.52 -4.81 -6.85
N ALA A 312 -10.02 -3.61 -6.49
CA ALA A 312 -8.64 -3.24 -6.72
C ALA A 312 -7.64 -4.24 -6.13
N VAL A 313 -7.85 -4.75 -4.92
CA VAL A 313 -6.96 -5.76 -4.27
C VAL A 313 -6.78 -7.06 -5.07
N PHE A 314 -7.70 -7.39 -5.99
CA PHE A 314 -7.67 -8.59 -6.84
C PHE A 314 -7.58 -8.26 -8.33
N SER A 315 -7.39 -6.99 -8.67
CA SER A 315 -7.40 -6.53 -10.06
C SER A 315 -5.99 -6.51 -10.66
N ARG A 316 -5.74 -7.41 -11.60
CA ARG A 316 -4.51 -7.38 -12.40
C ARG A 316 -4.38 -6.07 -13.19
N ARG A 317 -5.52 -5.51 -13.65
CA ARG A 317 -5.52 -4.23 -14.38
C ARG A 317 -5.07 -3.07 -13.50
N ILE A 318 -5.43 -3.06 -12.22
CA ILE A 318 -5.02 -2.01 -11.27
C ILE A 318 -3.59 -2.26 -10.78
N ILE A 319 -3.26 -3.46 -10.31
CA ILE A 319 -1.95 -3.73 -9.70
C ILE A 319 -0.88 -3.89 -10.77
N THR A 320 -1.07 -4.81 -11.74
CA THR A 320 -0.03 -5.06 -12.75
C THR A 320 0.01 -3.98 -13.81
N ASP A 321 -1.16 -3.60 -14.39
CA ASP A 321 -1.12 -2.72 -15.54
C ASP A 321 -0.97 -1.25 -15.15
N VAL A 322 -1.72 -0.72 -14.14
CA VAL A 322 -1.59 0.68 -13.71
C VAL A 322 -0.37 0.84 -12.80
N LEU A 323 -0.33 0.17 -11.64
CA LEU A 323 0.70 0.44 -10.64
C LEU A 323 2.09 -0.01 -11.11
N ARG A 324 2.25 -1.27 -11.55
CA ARG A 324 3.58 -1.77 -11.92
C ARG A 324 4.03 -1.31 -13.30
N ARG A 325 3.15 -1.38 -14.33
CA ARG A 325 3.55 -1.07 -15.70
C ARG A 325 3.48 0.41 -16.03
N ASP A 326 2.32 1.06 -15.79
CA ASP A 326 2.14 2.46 -16.23
C ASP A 326 2.91 3.44 -15.34
N LEU A 327 2.89 3.21 -14.00
CA LEU A 327 3.63 4.03 -13.03
C LEU A 327 5.06 3.54 -12.78
N GLY A 328 5.41 2.31 -13.21
CA GLY A 328 6.76 1.75 -13.08
C GLY A 328 7.11 1.28 -11.66
N TYR A 329 6.13 1.03 -10.79
CA TYR A 329 6.38 0.67 -9.39
C TYR A 329 6.94 -0.74 -9.23
N THR A 330 8.08 -0.85 -8.57
CA THR A 330 8.83 -2.11 -8.35
C THR A 330 8.87 -2.56 -6.89
N GLY A 331 8.40 -1.72 -5.95
CA GLY A 331 8.37 -2.03 -4.52
C GLY A 331 7.26 -3.01 -4.12
N VAL A 332 7.06 -3.15 -2.82
CA VAL A 332 6.10 -4.08 -2.22
C VAL A 332 4.67 -3.54 -2.30
N VAL A 333 3.76 -4.37 -2.77
CA VAL A 333 2.31 -4.10 -2.80
C VAL A 333 1.63 -4.95 -1.74
N VAL A 334 0.99 -4.30 -0.77
CA VAL A 334 0.22 -4.95 0.30
C VAL A 334 -1.27 -4.72 0.11
N THR A 335 -2.14 -5.64 0.52
CA THR A 335 -3.59 -5.39 0.54
C THR A 335 -3.97 -4.51 1.72
N ASP A 336 -5.11 -3.82 1.61
CA ASP A 336 -5.96 -3.50 2.74
C ASP A 336 -6.46 -4.80 3.41
N ASP A 337 -7.13 -4.74 4.58
CA ASP A 337 -7.62 -5.98 5.20
C ASP A 337 -8.53 -6.75 4.25
N VAL A 338 -8.19 -8.00 4.02
CA VAL A 338 -9.03 -8.93 3.26
C VAL A 338 -9.55 -10.09 4.11
N GLY A 339 -9.28 -10.06 5.41
CA GLY A 339 -9.77 -11.06 6.36
C GLY A 339 -11.23 -10.85 6.71
N VAL A 340 -11.56 -9.66 7.22
CA VAL A 340 -12.88 -9.34 7.76
C VAL A 340 -13.63 -8.27 6.96
N ALA A 341 -12.98 -7.57 6.04
CA ALA A 341 -13.62 -6.50 5.27
C ALA A 341 -14.84 -6.99 4.47
N ARG A 342 -15.97 -6.31 4.66
CA ARG A 342 -17.26 -6.65 4.02
C ARG A 342 -17.22 -6.56 2.50
N SER A 343 -16.41 -5.65 1.97
CA SER A 343 -16.26 -5.45 0.53
C SER A 343 -15.74 -6.68 -0.22
N VAL A 344 -14.99 -7.57 0.43
CA VAL A 344 -14.39 -8.79 -0.16
C VAL A 344 -14.98 -10.09 0.38
N ALA A 345 -16.06 -10.02 1.19
CA ALA A 345 -16.65 -11.18 1.86
C ALA A 345 -17.11 -12.30 0.91
N ALA A 346 -17.47 -11.97 -0.34
CA ALA A 346 -17.87 -12.94 -1.36
C ALA A 346 -16.71 -13.83 -1.87
N VAL A 347 -15.44 -13.46 -1.60
CA VAL A 347 -14.28 -14.26 -2.01
C VAL A 347 -13.92 -15.25 -0.89
N PRO A 348 -13.85 -16.57 -1.17
CA PRO A 348 -13.45 -17.56 -0.18
C PRO A 348 -12.09 -17.19 0.46
N PRO A 349 -11.93 -17.27 1.79
CA PRO A 349 -10.69 -16.87 2.46
C PRO A 349 -9.43 -17.52 1.89
N ALA A 350 -9.45 -18.82 1.59
CA ALA A 350 -8.32 -19.53 1.00
C ALA A 350 -7.86 -18.98 -0.37
N GLU A 351 -8.73 -18.28 -1.09
CA GLU A 351 -8.41 -17.73 -2.41
C GLU A 351 -7.89 -16.30 -2.35
N ARG A 352 -8.14 -15.55 -1.27
CA ARG A 352 -7.88 -14.10 -1.21
C ARG A 352 -6.41 -13.77 -1.45
N ALA A 353 -5.51 -14.43 -0.73
CA ALA A 353 -4.07 -14.22 -0.89
C ALA A 353 -3.57 -14.67 -2.26
N ALA A 354 -4.00 -15.84 -2.75
CA ALA A 354 -3.61 -16.34 -4.07
C ALA A 354 -4.13 -15.44 -5.21
N ARG A 355 -5.32 -14.84 -5.07
CA ARG A 355 -5.86 -13.87 -6.06
C ARG A 355 -5.07 -12.56 -6.04
N HIS A 356 -4.66 -12.07 -4.87
CA HIS A 356 -3.83 -10.87 -4.75
C HIS A 356 -2.47 -11.06 -5.44
N VAL A 357 -1.77 -12.16 -5.13
CA VAL A 357 -0.48 -12.49 -5.78
C VAL A 357 -0.64 -12.65 -7.29
N ALA A 358 -1.70 -13.33 -7.75
CA ALA A 358 -1.98 -13.49 -9.19
C ALA A 358 -2.27 -12.17 -9.90
N ALA A 359 -2.79 -11.18 -9.19
CA ALA A 359 -3.00 -9.82 -9.69
C ALA A 359 -1.70 -9.00 -9.76
N GLY A 360 -0.60 -9.46 -9.16
CA GLY A 360 0.70 -8.77 -9.11
C GLY A 360 1.02 -8.13 -7.76
N GLY A 361 0.21 -8.42 -6.73
CA GLY A 361 0.45 -8.03 -5.35
C GLY A 361 1.49 -8.90 -4.64
N ASP A 362 1.85 -8.54 -3.43
CA ASP A 362 2.89 -9.23 -2.67
C ASP A 362 2.41 -9.69 -1.29
N ILE A 363 2.05 -8.77 -0.41
CA ILE A 363 1.65 -9.08 0.97
C ILE A 363 0.13 -9.01 1.10
N THR A 364 -0.43 -9.98 1.79
CA THR A 364 -1.86 -10.02 2.14
C THR A 364 -2.05 -9.75 3.62
N LEU A 365 -2.73 -8.65 3.96
CA LEU A 365 -3.16 -8.34 5.32
C LEU A 365 -4.44 -9.14 5.66
N THR A 366 -4.52 -9.64 6.90
CA THR A 366 -5.75 -10.21 7.44
C THR A 366 -5.93 -9.84 8.92
N ALA A 367 -7.02 -9.16 9.25
CA ALA A 367 -7.39 -8.85 10.63
C ALA A 367 -7.85 -10.12 11.40
N ASP A 368 -8.17 -11.22 10.71
CA ASP A 368 -8.44 -12.51 11.33
C ASP A 368 -7.24 -13.45 11.16
N PRO A 369 -6.45 -13.69 12.22
CA PRO A 369 -5.28 -14.56 12.16
C PRO A 369 -5.65 -16.05 11.90
N ALA A 370 -6.89 -16.47 12.17
CA ALA A 370 -7.33 -17.85 11.88
C ALA A 370 -7.37 -18.14 10.36
N LEU A 371 -7.41 -17.11 9.52
CA LEU A 371 -7.42 -17.26 8.06
C LEU A 371 -6.03 -17.48 7.44
N VAL A 372 -4.96 -17.38 8.22
CA VAL A 372 -3.57 -17.56 7.72
C VAL A 372 -3.36 -18.97 7.16
N GLY A 373 -3.76 -20.01 7.89
CA GLY A 373 -3.65 -21.40 7.43
C GLY A 373 -4.37 -21.67 6.10
N PRO A 374 -5.66 -21.32 5.96
CA PRO A 374 -6.37 -21.38 4.69
C PRO A 374 -5.70 -20.58 3.56
N MET A 375 -5.23 -19.35 3.81
CA MET A 375 -4.55 -18.52 2.81
C MET A 375 -3.21 -19.12 2.38
N LEU A 376 -2.41 -19.61 3.31
CA LEU A 376 -1.15 -20.32 3.05
C LEU A 376 -1.37 -21.55 2.16
N THR A 377 -2.37 -22.36 2.51
CA THR A 377 -2.79 -23.54 1.72
C THR A 377 -3.22 -23.14 0.31
N GLY A 378 -4.00 -22.06 0.18
CA GLY A 378 -4.44 -21.54 -1.13
C GLY A 378 -3.28 -21.16 -2.04
N ILE A 379 -2.26 -20.46 -1.50
CA ILE A 379 -1.06 -20.09 -2.26
C ILE A 379 -0.25 -21.34 -2.64
N THR A 380 0.06 -22.22 -1.69
CA THR A 380 0.96 -23.37 -1.91
C THR A 380 0.33 -24.40 -2.84
N THR A 381 -0.96 -24.72 -2.67
CA THR A 381 -1.70 -25.65 -3.55
C THR A 381 -1.76 -25.14 -4.99
N ARG A 382 -2.01 -23.85 -5.19
CA ARG A 382 -2.05 -23.28 -6.52
C ARG A 382 -0.66 -23.24 -7.16
N ALA A 383 0.37 -22.86 -6.40
CA ALA A 383 1.75 -22.84 -6.89
C ALA A 383 2.26 -24.23 -7.31
N ALA A 384 1.84 -25.28 -6.61
CA ALA A 384 2.20 -26.65 -6.99
C ALA A 384 1.59 -27.10 -8.34
N LYS A 385 0.45 -26.53 -8.75
CA LYS A 385 -0.28 -26.90 -9.96
C LYS A 385 -0.07 -25.94 -11.14
N ASP A 386 0.37 -24.71 -10.89
CA ASP A 386 0.50 -23.63 -11.87
C ASP A 386 1.91 -23.03 -11.81
N ARG A 387 2.77 -23.39 -12.78
CA ARG A 387 4.17 -22.91 -12.86
C ARG A 387 4.25 -21.38 -13.01
N ARG A 388 3.29 -20.77 -13.72
CA ARG A 388 3.25 -19.31 -13.86
C ARG A 388 2.96 -18.64 -12.52
N PHE A 389 2.01 -19.19 -11.77
CA PHE A 389 1.71 -18.68 -10.43
C PHE A 389 2.87 -18.93 -9.45
N ALA A 390 3.55 -20.08 -9.52
CA ALA A 390 4.76 -20.35 -8.75
C ALA A 390 5.86 -19.28 -9.00
N THR A 391 6.01 -18.86 -10.26
CA THR A 391 6.94 -17.76 -10.62
C THR A 391 6.47 -16.44 -10.00
N GLN A 392 5.17 -16.14 -10.01
CA GLN A 392 4.63 -14.93 -9.37
C GLN A 392 4.87 -14.94 -7.85
N VAL A 393 4.69 -16.07 -7.18
CA VAL A 393 5.03 -16.22 -5.74
C VAL A 393 6.51 -15.94 -5.51
N LEU A 394 7.41 -16.51 -6.33
CA LEU A 394 8.85 -16.25 -6.23
C LEU A 394 9.17 -14.77 -6.44
N ASP A 395 8.59 -14.13 -7.44
CA ASP A 395 8.79 -12.71 -7.73
C ASP A 395 8.29 -11.82 -6.58
N SER A 396 7.12 -12.14 -5.99
CA SER A 396 6.58 -11.42 -4.84
C SER A 396 7.46 -11.62 -3.60
N THR A 397 7.87 -12.84 -3.29
CA THR A 397 8.80 -13.11 -2.19
C THR A 397 10.11 -12.36 -2.39
N THR A 398 10.65 -12.33 -3.62
CA THR A 398 11.87 -11.56 -3.94
C THR A 398 11.71 -10.07 -3.59
N ARG A 399 10.58 -9.44 -3.96
CA ARG A 399 10.31 -8.02 -3.60
C ARG A 399 10.24 -7.81 -2.10
N VAL A 400 9.56 -8.70 -1.38
CA VAL A 400 9.46 -8.65 0.09
C VAL A 400 10.84 -8.78 0.73
N LEU A 401 11.66 -9.75 0.31
CA LEU A 401 13.03 -9.92 0.82
C LEU A 401 13.92 -8.74 0.46
N THR A 402 13.80 -8.17 -0.74
CA THR A 402 14.54 -6.96 -1.13
C THR A 402 14.19 -5.77 -0.21
N LEU A 403 12.90 -5.60 0.13
CA LEU A 403 12.49 -4.60 1.11
C LEU A 403 13.10 -4.89 2.49
N LYS A 404 12.99 -6.13 2.96
CA LYS A 404 13.56 -6.57 4.24
C LYS A 404 15.08 -6.37 4.29
N GLN A 405 15.80 -6.63 3.20
CA GLN A 405 17.24 -6.36 3.11
C GLN A 405 17.54 -4.87 3.25
N ARG A 406 16.80 -3.99 2.57
CA ARG A 406 16.92 -2.54 2.75
C ARG A 406 16.71 -2.10 4.21
N MET A 407 15.85 -2.82 4.93
CA MET A 407 15.52 -2.54 6.34
C MET A 407 16.47 -3.25 7.33
N GLY A 408 17.47 -4.01 6.87
CA GLY A 408 18.38 -4.77 7.74
C GLY A 408 17.73 -6.00 8.40
N LEU A 409 16.62 -6.49 7.87
CA LEU A 409 15.87 -7.63 8.41
C LEU A 409 16.31 -8.98 7.81
N ILE A 410 17.17 -8.97 6.82
CA ILE A 410 17.83 -10.13 6.22
C ILE A 410 19.08 -9.66 5.48
N THR A 411 20.07 -10.56 5.33
CA THR A 411 21.16 -10.42 4.35
C THR A 411 20.96 -11.49 3.28
N CYS A 412 20.57 -11.06 2.08
CA CYS A 412 20.35 -11.96 0.95
C CYS A 412 21.69 -12.50 0.40
N GLY A 413 21.68 -13.72 -0.11
CA GLY A 413 22.89 -14.37 -0.67
C GLY A 413 23.78 -15.08 0.35
N SER A 414 23.57 -14.89 1.65
CA SER A 414 24.31 -15.55 2.72
C SER A 414 23.74 -16.93 3.08
N VAL A 415 23.39 -17.75 2.10
CA VAL A 415 22.96 -19.13 2.33
C VAL A 415 24.18 -19.94 2.76
N GLY A 416 24.38 -20.09 4.08
CA GLY A 416 25.45 -20.90 4.65
C GLY A 416 26.27 -20.27 5.82
N ALA A 417 26.10 -19.00 6.12
CA ALA A 417 26.81 -18.37 7.26
C ALA A 417 25.94 -18.36 8.51
N THR A 418 26.11 -19.35 9.37
CA THR A 418 25.65 -19.36 10.77
C THR A 418 26.56 -18.44 11.59
N SER A 419 26.15 -17.18 11.77
CA SER A 419 26.53 -16.37 12.95
C SER A 419 25.82 -15.01 12.89
N PHE A 420 24.75 -14.88 13.63
CA PHE A 420 24.20 -13.58 14.03
C PHE A 420 24.83 -13.19 15.35
N THR A 421 25.76 -12.26 15.36
CA THR A 421 26.10 -11.48 16.54
C THR A 421 25.04 -10.38 16.69
N ALA A 422 24.31 -10.40 17.81
CA ALA A 422 23.41 -9.32 18.18
C ALA A 422 24.24 -8.03 18.39
N PRO A 423 23.81 -6.87 17.91
CA PRO A 423 24.41 -5.62 18.31
C PRO A 423 24.08 -5.35 19.78
N SER A 424 25.13 -5.05 20.54
CA SER A 424 25.13 -4.67 21.96
C SER A 424 24.31 -3.41 22.24
#